data_d8570795370dcf65103979dd6018c9fe
#
_entry.id   d8570795370dcf65103979dd6018c9fe
#
_cell.length_a   1.000
_cell.length_b   1.000
_cell.length_c   1.000
_cell.angle_alpha   90.00
_cell.angle_beta   90.00
_cell.angle_gamma   90.00
#
_symmetry.space_group_name_H-M   'P 1'
#
loop_
_entity.id
_entity.type
_entity.pdbx_description
1 polymer ?
#
loop_
_entity_poly.entity_id
_entity_poly.type
_entity_poly.pdbx_seq_one_letter_code
_entity_poly.pdbx_strand_id
1 'polypeptide(L)'
;MRLIFSTIITLSISFGFGLDLKSINQLNDWVILQEEPVKVDWLSFKGYPISRAEKLIEHNLNEISEIIEDIDQYPIVFKRVTETKRLDSNIVHVMLDMPFPFSGRDYVIKYSSEKDENIWKFSFYAVDHPKGTLKPGVVRLDNAAGIWILKGLPNNKTMVTYAWHGELLGNFPDFGLNKAWITQGTEVLTWLDKALSI
;
A
#
# COMPACT_ATOMS: atom_id res chain seq x y z
N MET A 1 26.63 16.59 -54.28
CA MET A 1 25.35 16.10 -53.75
C MET A 1 25.59 15.65 -52.33
N ARG A 2 25.28 16.51 -51.34
CA ARG A 2 25.49 16.20 -49.91
C ARG A 2 24.18 15.67 -49.32
N LEU A 3 24.17 14.41 -48.91
CA LEU A 3 23.06 13.82 -48.17
C LEU A 3 23.10 14.30 -46.70
N ILE A 4 22.08 15.03 -46.31
CA ILE A 4 21.84 15.44 -44.93
C ILE A 4 21.03 14.28 -44.27
N PHE A 5 21.69 13.52 -43.40
CA PHE A 5 20.97 12.58 -42.51
C PHE A 5 20.35 13.34 -41.33
N SER A 6 19.04 13.49 -41.37
CA SER A 6 18.27 14.03 -40.26
C SER A 6 18.04 12.93 -39.24
N THR A 7 18.73 13.00 -38.09
CA THR A 7 18.52 12.08 -36.99
C THR A 7 17.28 12.54 -36.23
N ILE A 8 16.19 11.80 -36.34
CA ILE A 8 15.00 11.98 -35.53
C ILE A 8 15.27 11.39 -34.17
N ILE A 9 15.49 12.24 -33.16
CA ILE A 9 15.52 11.83 -31.74
C ILE A 9 14.07 11.69 -31.29
N THR A 10 13.60 10.45 -31.21
CA THR A 10 12.33 10.12 -30.54
C THR A 10 12.52 10.25 -29.04
N LEU A 11 12.04 11.32 -28.46
CA LEU A 11 11.95 11.51 -27.03
C LEU A 11 10.83 10.59 -26.49
N SER A 12 11.20 9.43 -25.96
CA SER A 12 10.27 8.53 -25.27
C SER A 12 9.89 9.19 -23.95
N ILE A 13 8.73 9.83 -23.88
CA ILE A 13 8.13 10.27 -22.61
C ILE A 13 7.60 8.99 -21.96
N SER A 14 8.37 8.42 -21.04
CA SER A 14 7.89 7.39 -20.13
C SER A 14 6.92 8.06 -19.16
N PHE A 15 5.63 7.96 -19.42
CA PHE A 15 4.63 8.17 -18.39
C PHE A 15 4.83 7.04 -17.37
N GLY A 16 5.46 7.34 -16.24
CA GLY A 16 5.54 6.44 -15.11
C GLY A 16 4.13 6.19 -14.60
N PHE A 17 3.48 5.16 -15.11
CA PHE A 17 2.28 4.63 -14.45
C PHE A 17 2.77 4.05 -13.13
N GLY A 18 2.27 4.58 -12.01
CA GLY A 18 2.53 4.01 -10.69
C GLY A 18 2.23 2.52 -10.66
N LEU A 19 2.85 1.80 -9.76
CA LEU A 19 2.67 0.34 -9.59
C LEU A 19 1.20 0.03 -9.28
N ASP A 20 0.48 -0.60 -10.22
CA ASP A 20 -0.93 -0.97 -10.05
C ASP A 20 -1.05 -2.42 -9.56
N LEU A 21 -1.67 -2.60 -8.39
CA LEU A 21 -1.89 -3.90 -7.73
C LEU A 21 -3.30 -4.47 -7.92
N LYS A 22 -4.15 -3.90 -8.79
CA LYS A 22 -5.54 -4.36 -8.97
C LYS A 22 -5.67 -5.82 -9.39
N SER A 23 -4.67 -6.37 -10.09
CA SER A 23 -4.64 -7.77 -10.53
C SER A 23 -3.95 -8.72 -9.54
N ILE A 24 -3.52 -8.23 -8.37
CA ILE A 24 -2.67 -8.99 -7.44
C ILE A 24 -3.30 -10.31 -6.98
N ASN A 25 -4.64 -10.36 -6.84
CA ASN A 25 -5.36 -11.57 -6.44
C ASN A 25 -5.41 -12.68 -7.50
N GLN A 26 -5.03 -12.37 -8.72
CA GLN A 26 -4.95 -13.35 -9.83
C GLN A 26 -3.60 -14.06 -9.86
N LEU A 27 -2.65 -13.61 -9.04
CA LEU A 27 -1.31 -14.16 -8.99
C LEU A 27 -1.29 -15.37 -8.04
N ASN A 28 -0.53 -16.37 -8.47
CA ASN A 28 -0.23 -17.57 -7.71
C ASN A 28 1.21 -17.47 -7.17
N ASP A 29 1.89 -18.48 -6.83
CA ASP A 29 3.31 -18.53 -6.45
C ASP A 29 3.71 -17.63 -5.27
N TRP A 30 2.78 -17.37 -4.35
CA TRP A 30 3.05 -16.67 -3.12
C TRP A 30 3.93 -17.50 -2.18
N VAL A 31 4.99 -16.89 -1.69
CA VAL A 31 5.87 -17.47 -0.66
C VAL A 31 5.33 -17.13 0.71
N ILE A 32 4.84 -18.13 1.45
CA ILE A 32 4.29 -17.94 2.79
C ILE A 32 5.42 -17.62 3.77
N LEU A 33 5.25 -16.54 4.52
CA LEU A 33 6.15 -16.09 5.58
C LEU A 33 5.58 -16.39 6.97
N GLN A 34 4.26 -16.34 7.12
CA GLN A 34 3.52 -16.60 8.35
C GLN A 34 2.11 -17.08 8.01
N GLU A 35 1.56 -18.01 8.79
CA GLU A 35 0.17 -18.47 8.66
C GLU A 35 -0.75 -17.85 9.72
N GLU A 36 -0.32 -17.75 10.96
CA GLU A 36 -1.11 -17.27 12.09
C GLU A 36 -0.35 -16.21 12.93
N PRO A 37 -1.00 -15.29 13.62
CA PRO A 37 -2.46 -15.03 13.69
C PRO A 37 -3.01 -14.24 12.48
N VAL A 38 -2.16 -13.77 11.60
CA VAL A 38 -2.44 -13.14 10.31
C VAL A 38 -1.60 -13.86 9.28
N LYS A 39 -2.22 -14.33 8.23
CA LYS A 39 -1.45 -14.93 7.12
C LYS A 39 -0.69 -13.82 6.41
N VAL A 40 0.63 -13.98 6.26
CA VAL A 40 1.50 -13.06 5.52
C VAL A 40 2.30 -13.84 4.50
N ASP A 41 2.29 -13.37 3.28
CA ASP A 41 3.05 -13.93 2.18
C ASP A 41 3.60 -12.82 1.26
N TRP A 42 4.46 -13.19 0.32
CA TRP A 42 5.03 -12.26 -0.63
C TRP A 42 5.30 -12.91 -1.98
N LEU A 43 5.44 -12.09 -3.02
CA LEU A 43 5.91 -12.49 -4.34
C LEU A 43 6.65 -11.33 -5.02
N SER A 44 7.36 -11.63 -6.12
CA SER A 44 7.88 -10.60 -7.01
C SER A 44 6.87 -10.32 -8.13
N PHE A 45 6.45 -9.06 -8.26
CA PHE A 45 5.53 -8.61 -9.30
C PHE A 45 6.14 -7.43 -10.06
N LYS A 46 6.33 -7.59 -11.36
CA LYS A 46 6.97 -6.57 -12.22
C LYS A 46 8.34 -6.10 -11.69
N GLY A 47 9.10 -6.98 -11.05
CA GLY A 47 10.40 -6.66 -10.47
C GLY A 47 10.37 -6.05 -9.08
N TYR A 48 9.19 -5.83 -8.49
CA TYR A 48 9.01 -5.31 -7.14
C TYR A 48 8.57 -6.40 -6.16
N PRO A 49 9.06 -6.38 -4.91
CA PRO A 49 8.53 -7.25 -3.87
C PRO A 49 7.16 -6.73 -3.44
N ILE A 50 6.15 -7.57 -3.54
CA ILE A 50 4.81 -7.28 -3.03
C ILE A 50 4.55 -8.21 -1.86
N SER A 51 4.22 -7.63 -0.71
CA SER A 51 3.76 -8.39 0.45
C SER A 51 2.25 -8.33 0.55
N ARG A 52 1.65 -9.38 1.13
CA ARG A 52 0.22 -9.50 1.33
C ARG A 52 -0.06 -10.04 2.72
N ALA A 53 -1.06 -9.47 3.37
CA ALA A 53 -1.60 -9.96 4.64
C ALA A 53 -3.09 -10.27 4.49
N GLU A 54 -3.55 -11.38 5.07
CA GLU A 54 -4.94 -11.82 5.02
C GLU A 54 -5.45 -12.19 6.41
N LYS A 55 -6.67 -11.75 6.74
CA LYS A 55 -7.35 -12.07 7.99
C LYS A 55 -8.86 -12.13 7.79
N LEU A 56 -9.51 -13.10 8.40
CA LEU A 56 -10.95 -13.11 8.57
C LEU A 56 -11.32 -12.18 9.74
N ILE A 57 -12.17 -11.20 9.45
CA ILE A 57 -12.70 -10.24 10.44
C ILE A 57 -14.20 -10.45 10.61
N GLU A 58 -14.68 -10.49 11.86
CA GLU A 58 -16.09 -10.76 12.19
C GLU A 58 -16.95 -9.48 12.14
N HIS A 59 -16.81 -8.74 11.05
CA HIS A 59 -17.54 -7.52 10.73
C HIS A 59 -17.93 -7.50 9.26
N ASN A 60 -18.99 -6.78 8.91
CA ASN A 60 -19.45 -6.69 7.53
C ASN A 60 -18.60 -5.70 6.69
N LEU A 61 -18.83 -5.74 5.37
CA LEU A 61 -18.09 -4.90 4.41
C LEU A 61 -18.19 -3.39 4.71
N ASN A 62 -19.38 -2.90 5.13
CA ASN A 62 -19.59 -1.48 5.34
C ASN A 62 -18.77 -0.98 6.53
N GLU A 63 -18.84 -1.66 7.68
CA GLU A 63 -18.10 -1.31 8.89
C GLU A 63 -16.59 -1.22 8.63
N ILE A 64 -16.04 -2.20 7.91
CA ILE A 64 -14.62 -2.22 7.57
C ILE A 64 -14.26 -1.12 6.56
N SER A 65 -15.12 -0.91 5.56
CA SER A 65 -14.86 0.10 4.52
C SER A 65 -14.86 1.52 5.06
N GLU A 66 -15.70 1.83 6.05
CA GLU A 66 -15.74 3.13 6.70
C GLU A 66 -14.37 3.52 7.28
N ILE A 67 -13.67 2.57 7.91
CA ILE A 67 -12.32 2.81 8.43
C ILE A 67 -11.30 2.97 7.29
N ILE A 68 -11.38 2.14 6.24
CA ILE A 68 -10.41 2.16 5.14
C ILE A 68 -10.56 3.42 4.28
N GLU A 69 -11.78 3.93 4.10
CA GLU A 69 -12.06 5.13 3.31
C GLU A 69 -11.73 6.42 4.07
N ASP A 70 -11.77 6.39 5.41
CA ASP A 70 -11.44 7.57 6.22
C ASP A 70 -9.93 7.68 6.47
N ILE A 71 -9.19 8.01 5.41
CA ILE A 71 -7.73 8.15 5.46
C ILE A 71 -7.28 9.23 6.45
N ASP A 72 -8.12 10.22 6.75
CA ASP A 72 -7.79 11.28 7.70
C ASP A 72 -7.71 10.75 9.14
N GLN A 73 -8.39 9.63 9.45
CA GLN A 73 -8.34 8.95 10.73
C GLN A 73 -7.23 7.87 10.84
N TYR A 74 -6.47 7.64 9.79
CA TYR A 74 -5.39 6.64 9.82
C TYR A 74 -4.40 6.83 10.98
N PRO A 75 -4.01 8.05 11.41
CA PRO A 75 -3.13 8.23 12.57
C PRO A 75 -3.73 7.71 13.90
N ILE A 76 -5.06 7.62 13.99
CA ILE A 76 -5.75 7.08 15.17
C ILE A 76 -5.80 5.56 15.10
N VAL A 77 -6.09 5.00 13.93
CA VAL A 77 -6.26 3.57 13.71
C VAL A 77 -4.92 2.85 13.57
N PHE A 78 -4.07 3.33 12.67
CA PHE A 78 -2.82 2.67 12.31
C PHE A 78 -1.64 3.36 12.98
N LYS A 79 -1.17 2.81 14.08
CA LYS A 79 -0.21 3.45 15.00
C LYS A 79 1.12 3.89 14.38
N ARG A 80 1.51 3.35 13.22
CA ARG A 80 2.69 3.81 12.49
C ARG A 80 2.42 5.00 11.59
N VAL A 81 1.17 5.30 11.28
CA VAL A 81 0.82 6.51 10.55
C VAL A 81 0.83 7.68 11.54
N THR A 82 1.76 8.60 11.36
CA THR A 82 1.91 9.76 12.26
C THR A 82 1.15 10.99 11.77
N GLU A 83 0.96 11.11 10.47
CA GLU A 83 0.26 12.23 9.86
C GLU A 83 -0.34 11.80 8.51
N THR A 84 -1.53 12.30 8.23
CA THR A 84 -2.13 12.29 6.88
C THR A 84 -2.52 13.72 6.53
N LYS A 85 -2.26 14.12 5.29
CA LYS A 85 -2.59 15.46 4.78
C LYS A 85 -3.20 15.36 3.39
N ARG A 86 -4.44 15.77 3.23
CA ARG A 86 -5.07 15.88 1.92
C ARG A 86 -4.40 16.99 1.11
N LEU A 87 -3.96 16.64 -0.08
CA LEU A 87 -3.36 17.57 -1.04
C LEU A 87 -4.35 17.93 -2.15
N ASP A 88 -5.25 17.00 -2.48
CA ASP A 88 -6.36 17.14 -3.43
C ASP A 88 -7.49 16.16 -3.06
N SER A 89 -8.57 16.12 -3.84
CA SER A 89 -9.78 15.31 -3.57
C SER A 89 -9.46 13.82 -3.32
N ASN A 90 -8.51 13.25 -4.07
CA ASN A 90 -8.09 11.86 -3.96
C ASN A 90 -6.57 11.67 -3.88
N ILE A 91 -5.84 12.72 -3.48
CA ILE A 91 -4.39 12.69 -3.27
C ILE A 91 -4.10 13.04 -1.81
N VAL A 92 -3.35 12.17 -1.14
CA VAL A 92 -2.98 12.30 0.26
C VAL A 92 -1.49 12.11 0.43
N HIS A 93 -0.89 12.93 1.27
CA HIS A 93 0.46 12.74 1.79
C HIS A 93 0.37 12.01 3.13
N VAL A 94 1.02 10.87 3.22
CA VAL A 94 1.03 10.01 4.41
C VAL A 94 2.44 9.94 4.96
N MET A 95 2.56 10.06 6.28
CA MET A 95 3.82 9.93 7.00
C MET A 95 3.79 8.75 7.95
N LEU A 96 4.87 7.98 7.94
CA LEU A 96 5.03 6.77 8.72
C LEU A 96 6.20 6.91 9.69
N ASP A 97 6.01 6.44 10.91
CA ASP A 97 7.09 6.18 11.84
C ASP A 97 7.70 4.79 11.59
N MET A 98 9.01 4.71 11.84
CA MET A 98 9.77 3.45 11.75
C MET A 98 10.49 3.21 13.08
N PRO A 99 10.67 1.93 13.47
CA PRO A 99 11.41 1.61 14.68
C PRO A 99 12.86 2.13 14.60
N PHE A 100 13.36 2.70 15.71
CA PHE A 100 14.78 3.05 15.80
C PHE A 100 15.66 1.83 15.41
N PRO A 101 16.73 2.02 14.64
CA PRO A 101 17.36 3.28 14.23
C PRO A 101 16.92 3.83 12.85
N PHE A 102 15.83 3.38 12.29
CA PHE A 102 15.42 3.76 10.94
C PHE A 102 14.68 5.10 10.92
N SER A 103 14.96 5.92 9.91
CA SER A 103 14.21 7.14 9.64
C SER A 103 12.76 6.83 9.31
N GLY A 104 11.85 7.77 9.55
CA GLY A 104 10.47 7.69 9.07
C GLY A 104 10.39 7.57 7.55
N ARG A 105 9.22 7.18 7.06
CA ARG A 105 8.90 7.12 5.63
C ARG A 105 7.76 8.07 5.33
N ASP A 106 7.69 8.51 4.08
CA ASP A 106 6.50 9.18 3.58
C ASP A 106 6.20 8.73 2.14
N TYR A 107 4.98 8.98 1.73
CA TYR A 107 4.55 8.83 0.35
C TYR A 107 3.39 9.76 0.05
N VAL A 108 3.32 10.22 -1.20
CA VAL A 108 2.15 10.91 -1.74
C VAL A 108 1.43 9.96 -2.65
N ILE A 109 0.18 9.67 -2.35
CA ILE A 109 -0.60 8.67 -3.06
C ILE A 109 -1.88 9.24 -3.65
N LYS A 110 -2.25 8.72 -4.81
CA LYS A 110 -3.58 8.81 -5.34
C LYS A 110 -4.33 7.53 -5.01
N TYR A 111 -5.55 7.64 -4.47
CA TYR A 111 -6.38 6.52 -4.11
C TYR A 111 -7.67 6.45 -4.94
N SER A 112 -8.23 5.26 -5.05
CA SER A 112 -9.49 4.97 -5.73
C SER A 112 -10.19 3.79 -5.10
N SER A 113 -11.52 3.73 -5.20
CA SER A 113 -12.32 2.60 -4.75
C SER A 113 -13.16 2.03 -5.90
N GLU A 114 -13.35 0.72 -5.85
CA GLU A 114 -14.25 -0.05 -6.73
C GLU A 114 -15.09 -0.96 -5.83
N LYS A 115 -16.41 -0.82 -5.89
CA LYS A 115 -17.33 -1.60 -5.06
C LYS A 115 -18.25 -2.41 -5.97
N ASP A 116 -18.15 -3.73 -5.91
CA ASP A 116 -18.96 -4.66 -6.68
C ASP A 116 -19.54 -5.71 -5.72
N GLU A 117 -20.85 -5.89 -5.75
CA GLU A 117 -21.65 -6.80 -4.90
C GLU A 117 -20.97 -7.16 -3.54
N ASN A 118 -20.16 -8.23 -3.54
CA ASN A 118 -19.50 -8.78 -2.34
C ASN A 118 -17.98 -8.61 -2.33
N ILE A 119 -17.40 -7.88 -3.31
CA ILE A 119 -15.95 -7.66 -3.38
C ILE A 119 -15.68 -6.17 -3.58
N TRP A 120 -15.13 -5.54 -2.56
CA TRP A 120 -14.76 -4.13 -2.61
C TRP A 120 -13.25 -3.97 -2.61
N LYS A 121 -12.74 -3.05 -3.44
CA LYS A 121 -11.31 -2.80 -3.62
C LYS A 121 -11.01 -1.34 -3.40
N PHE A 122 -10.00 -1.06 -2.57
CA PHE A 122 -9.49 0.29 -2.30
C PHE A 122 -8.01 0.28 -2.65
N SER A 123 -7.64 0.90 -3.76
CA SER A 123 -6.28 0.89 -4.27
C SER A 123 -5.63 2.25 -4.18
N PHE A 124 -4.32 2.27 -3.98
CA PHE A 124 -3.52 3.48 -4.01
C PHE A 124 -2.17 3.24 -4.68
N TYR A 125 -1.59 4.30 -5.24
CA TYR A 125 -0.25 4.30 -5.81
C TYR A 125 0.40 5.66 -5.69
N ALA A 126 1.73 5.69 -5.64
CA ALA A 126 2.51 6.91 -5.52
C ALA A 126 2.33 7.83 -6.73
N VAL A 127 2.25 9.12 -6.46
CA VAL A 127 2.18 10.19 -7.46
C VAL A 127 3.02 11.38 -7.00
N ASP A 128 3.52 12.15 -7.96
CA ASP A 128 4.10 13.45 -7.67
C ASP A 128 3.01 14.50 -7.46
N HIS A 129 3.24 15.37 -6.47
CA HIS A 129 2.34 16.49 -6.21
C HIS A 129 3.11 17.70 -5.66
N PRO A 130 2.89 18.93 -6.18
CA PRO A 130 3.65 20.12 -5.77
C PRO A 130 3.58 20.45 -4.27
N LYS A 131 2.48 20.10 -3.61
CA LYS A 131 2.28 20.29 -2.16
C LYS A 131 2.81 19.12 -1.32
N GLY A 132 3.30 18.04 -1.95
CA GLY A 132 3.85 16.85 -1.29
C GLY A 132 5.32 16.99 -0.95
N THR A 133 5.72 18.06 -0.26
CA THR A 133 7.12 18.36 0.06
C THR A 133 7.70 17.32 1.00
N LEU A 134 8.87 16.77 0.63
CA LEU A 134 9.64 15.86 1.48
C LEU A 134 10.13 16.57 2.73
N LYS A 135 9.93 15.98 3.91
CA LYS A 135 10.47 16.50 5.17
C LYS A 135 11.93 16.04 5.37
N PRO A 136 12.81 16.88 5.97
CA PRO A 136 14.18 16.46 6.28
C PRO A 136 14.21 15.22 7.19
N GLY A 137 15.11 14.28 6.90
CA GLY A 137 15.29 13.07 7.68
C GLY A 137 14.24 11.97 7.43
N VAL A 138 13.35 12.15 6.46
CA VAL A 138 12.35 11.17 6.04
C VAL A 138 12.74 10.59 4.68
N VAL A 139 12.49 9.31 4.45
CA VAL A 139 12.72 8.63 3.18
C VAL A 139 11.42 8.56 2.39
N ARG A 140 11.40 9.14 1.18
CA ARG A 140 10.27 9.06 0.27
C ARG A 140 10.17 7.68 -0.38
N LEU A 141 8.99 7.07 -0.34
CA LEU A 141 8.66 5.83 -1.05
C LEU A 141 8.00 6.17 -2.39
N ASP A 142 8.80 6.43 -3.42
CA ASP A 142 8.32 6.90 -4.73
C ASP A 142 7.53 5.83 -5.51
N ASN A 143 7.67 4.55 -5.15
CA ASN A 143 6.93 3.44 -5.74
C ASN A 143 5.85 2.89 -4.81
N ALA A 144 5.48 3.64 -3.75
CA ALA A 144 4.45 3.17 -2.83
C ALA A 144 3.17 2.79 -3.60
N ALA A 145 2.67 1.60 -3.36
CA ALA A 145 1.43 1.11 -3.91
C ALA A 145 0.79 0.12 -2.94
N GLY A 146 -0.52 0.05 -2.94
CA GLY A 146 -1.22 -0.93 -2.13
C GLY A 146 -2.67 -1.09 -2.57
N ILE A 147 -3.27 -2.16 -2.06
CA ILE A 147 -4.67 -2.46 -2.28
C ILE A 147 -5.26 -3.17 -1.06
N TRP A 148 -6.41 -2.71 -0.65
CA TRP A 148 -7.32 -3.44 0.23
C TRP A 148 -8.35 -4.17 -0.62
N ILE A 149 -8.60 -5.43 -0.31
CA ILE A 149 -9.66 -6.20 -0.93
C ILE A 149 -10.50 -6.80 0.18
N LEU A 150 -11.76 -6.41 0.19
CA LEU A 150 -12.75 -6.89 1.14
C LEU A 150 -13.66 -7.86 0.41
N LYS A 151 -13.74 -9.11 0.87
CA LYS A 151 -14.68 -10.10 0.35
C LYS A 151 -15.69 -10.44 1.43
N GLY A 152 -16.93 -10.01 1.23
CA GLY A 152 -18.05 -10.33 2.11
C GLY A 152 -18.33 -11.84 2.14
N LEU A 153 -18.56 -12.36 3.33
CA LEU A 153 -18.87 -13.75 3.61
C LEU A 153 -20.19 -13.82 4.40
N PRO A 154 -20.85 -15.02 4.46
CA PRO A 154 -22.01 -15.21 5.33
C PRO A 154 -21.72 -14.84 6.80
N ASN A 155 -22.79 -14.56 7.55
CA ASN A 155 -22.72 -14.27 8.98
C ASN A 155 -21.92 -13.01 9.36
N ASN A 156 -22.06 -11.94 8.57
CA ASN A 156 -21.38 -10.66 8.81
C ASN A 156 -19.86 -10.77 8.95
N LYS A 157 -19.26 -11.67 8.23
CA LYS A 157 -17.79 -11.84 8.21
C LYS A 157 -17.23 -11.30 6.90
N THR A 158 -16.00 -10.83 6.95
CA THR A 158 -15.28 -10.37 5.76
C THR A 158 -13.87 -10.93 5.75
N MET A 159 -13.47 -11.54 4.64
CA MET A 159 -12.06 -11.79 4.38
C MET A 159 -11.41 -10.50 3.92
N VAL A 160 -10.48 -10.01 4.72
CA VAL A 160 -9.71 -8.80 4.43
C VAL A 160 -8.35 -9.19 3.92
N THR A 161 -8.01 -8.71 2.73
CA THR A 161 -6.67 -8.81 2.14
C THR A 161 -6.08 -7.41 2.03
N TYR A 162 -4.88 -7.22 2.52
CA TYR A 162 -4.08 -6.01 2.34
C TYR A 162 -2.78 -6.39 1.64
N ALA A 163 -2.55 -5.87 0.42
CA ALA A 163 -1.30 -6.07 -0.30
C ALA A 163 -0.62 -4.72 -0.55
N TRP A 164 0.72 -4.69 -0.46
CA TRP A 164 1.49 -3.46 -0.60
C TRP A 164 2.87 -3.69 -1.21
N HIS A 165 3.43 -2.66 -1.84
CA HIS A 165 4.81 -2.63 -2.27
C HIS A 165 5.74 -2.69 -1.06
N GLY A 166 6.60 -3.71 -1.02
CA GLY A 166 7.32 -4.09 0.18
C GLY A 166 8.70 -3.46 0.37
N GLU A 167 9.18 -2.64 -0.58
CA GLU A 167 10.48 -1.95 -0.41
C GLU A 167 10.38 -0.87 0.67
N LEU A 168 11.35 -0.84 1.57
CA LEU A 168 11.43 0.16 2.62
C LEU A 168 12.45 1.25 2.33
N LEU A 169 13.33 1.05 1.36
CA LEU A 169 14.36 1.98 0.91
C LEU A 169 15.27 2.52 2.04
N GLY A 170 16.09 3.52 1.72
CA GLY A 170 17.04 4.11 2.68
C GLY A 170 18.03 3.08 3.21
N ASN A 171 18.32 3.12 4.50
CA ASN A 171 19.28 2.22 5.15
C ASN A 171 18.64 0.92 5.70
N PHE A 172 17.44 0.56 5.25
CA PHE A 172 16.79 -0.67 5.71
C PHE A 172 17.45 -1.87 5.03
N PRO A 173 17.94 -2.88 5.78
CA PRO A 173 18.67 -4.01 5.20
C PRO A 173 17.72 -5.02 4.56
N ASP A 174 18.07 -5.54 3.38
CA ASP A 174 17.25 -6.50 2.63
C ASP A 174 16.95 -7.77 3.43
N PHE A 175 17.91 -8.27 4.22
CA PHE A 175 17.69 -9.45 5.07
C PHE A 175 16.62 -9.24 6.15
N GLY A 176 16.26 -8.01 6.45
CA GLY A 176 15.21 -7.65 7.41
C GLY A 176 13.81 -7.57 6.81
N LEU A 177 13.66 -7.59 5.48
CA LEU A 177 12.40 -7.33 4.78
C LEU A 177 11.31 -8.35 5.16
N ASN A 178 11.61 -9.64 5.18
CA ASN A 178 10.62 -10.67 5.55
C ASN A 178 10.03 -10.41 6.94
N LYS A 179 10.89 -10.08 7.92
CA LYS A 179 10.43 -9.74 9.27
C LYS A 179 9.61 -8.45 9.30
N ALA A 180 10.02 -7.46 8.52
CA ALA A 180 9.29 -6.20 8.41
C ALA A 180 7.90 -6.42 7.81
N TRP A 181 7.78 -7.23 6.76
CA TRP A 181 6.50 -7.55 6.13
C TRP A 181 5.56 -8.31 7.06
N ILE A 182 6.09 -9.33 7.78
CA ILE A 182 5.32 -10.04 8.82
C ILE A 182 4.80 -9.06 9.87
N THR A 183 5.68 -8.20 10.39
CA THR A 183 5.32 -7.22 11.41
C THR A 183 4.27 -6.24 10.88
N GLN A 184 4.48 -5.64 9.72
CA GLN A 184 3.57 -4.67 9.13
C GLN A 184 2.20 -5.27 8.84
N GLY A 185 2.14 -6.42 8.19
CA GLY A 185 0.88 -7.09 7.86
C GLY A 185 0.09 -7.47 9.11
N THR A 186 0.77 -8.03 10.11
CA THR A 186 0.16 -8.40 11.39
C THR A 186 -0.36 -7.18 12.14
N GLU A 187 0.44 -6.11 12.25
CA GLU A 187 0.05 -4.88 12.92
C GLU A 187 -1.16 -4.22 12.26
N VAL A 188 -1.11 -4.04 10.95
CA VAL A 188 -2.17 -3.33 10.19
C VAL A 188 -3.51 -4.05 10.33
N LEU A 189 -3.57 -5.37 10.11
CA LEU A 189 -4.84 -6.10 10.22
C LEU A 189 -5.30 -6.27 11.68
N THR A 190 -4.38 -6.31 12.64
CA THR A 190 -4.74 -6.33 14.07
C THR A 190 -5.30 -4.99 14.53
N TRP A 191 -4.74 -3.86 14.07
CA TRP A 191 -5.26 -2.54 14.41
C TRP A 191 -6.62 -2.26 13.78
N LEU A 192 -6.81 -2.68 12.53
CA LEU A 192 -8.11 -2.59 11.87
C LEU A 192 -9.18 -3.36 12.64
N ASP A 193 -8.92 -4.61 13.01
CA ASP A 193 -9.83 -5.47 13.77
C ASP A 193 -10.16 -4.89 15.17
N LYS A 194 -9.16 -4.32 15.84
CA LYS A 194 -9.36 -3.64 17.13
C LYS A 194 -10.19 -2.37 17.01
N ALA A 195 -10.01 -1.59 15.94
CA ALA A 195 -10.77 -0.37 15.74
C ALA A 195 -12.27 -0.64 15.53
N LEU A 196 -12.61 -1.80 14.99
CA LEU A 196 -14.00 -2.27 14.81
C LEU A 196 -14.65 -2.77 16.11
N SER A 197 -13.86 -3.04 17.15
CA SER A 197 -14.34 -3.62 18.41
C SER A 197 -14.61 -2.55 19.49
N ILE A 198 -14.50 -1.27 19.16
CA ILE A 198 -14.74 -0.11 20.03
C ILE A 198 -16.11 0.50 19.73
#